data_c940c405132b85d0fcb391ed14ed7fe1
#
_entry.id   c940c405132b85d0fcb391ed14ed7fe1
#
_cell.length_a   1.000
_cell.length_b   1.000
_cell.length_c   1.000
_cell.angle_alpha   90.00
_cell.angle_beta   90.00
_cell.angle_gamma   90.00
#
_symmetry.space_group_name_H-M   'P 1'
#
loop_
_entity.id
_entity.type
_entity.pdbx_description
1 polymer ?
#
loop_
_entity_poly.entity_id
_entity_poly.type
_entity_poly.pdbx_seq_one_letter_code
_entity_poly.pdbx_strand_id
1 'polypeptide(L)'
;MSVRKLRTLPVEYLWDGLVLNDDIFNHTGAVLLLPKGETVTRNKLDKLMGFYGDNKNVMVYEETYVEIMTNEHVPPEVRQKLTENHVGYAHLHQNIGNLFERRDYDSWLSGEKLAPLIREVAGKLKDFDPVTILSCINFPRPMDEGLQRHSLNVALLNGMQAEWLDLPPDDVHTLVLAGLLHDIGKTMIPEEIVNAPRRLTDEELSVMRNHPVYSDDLLKGKFDDNVRLAARHHHEKLNGGGYPDGIAGEQLGICARITAISDIYDAMVSARSYKGARLPLDVFDMLYQEEFDGLDRQFVMNFLKNMRARYTNQQVVMSNGRRGEILYIPLNDADHPIIRQDGDIRQTDEEWYCKEILTAN
;
A
#
# COMPACT_ATOMS: atom_id res chain seq x y z
N MET A 1 6.85 -17.67 -28.63
CA MET A 1 5.50 -17.15 -28.33
C MET A 1 5.68 -16.16 -27.17
N SER A 2 5.39 -14.88 -27.35
CA SER A 2 5.43 -13.92 -26.24
C SER A 2 4.38 -14.33 -25.23
N VAL A 3 4.75 -14.48 -23.97
CA VAL A 3 3.82 -14.74 -22.88
C VAL A 3 2.98 -13.48 -22.73
N ARG A 4 1.66 -13.55 -22.98
CA ARG A 4 0.74 -12.43 -22.79
C ARG A 4 0.65 -12.13 -21.29
N LYS A 5 0.78 -10.88 -20.95
CA LYS A 5 0.80 -10.42 -19.55
C LYS A 5 -0.64 -10.32 -19.03
N LEU A 6 -0.89 -10.90 -17.86
CA LEU A 6 -2.16 -10.77 -17.16
C LEU A 6 -2.11 -9.59 -16.18
N ARG A 7 -3.26 -8.92 -16.02
CA ARG A 7 -3.48 -7.82 -15.08
C ARG A 7 -4.68 -8.13 -14.20
N THR A 8 -4.60 -7.73 -12.95
CA THR A 8 -5.72 -7.81 -12.01
C THR A 8 -6.67 -6.65 -12.24
N LEU A 9 -7.97 -6.94 -12.34
CA LEU A 9 -9.02 -5.96 -12.53
C LEU A 9 -10.16 -6.26 -11.53
N PRO A 10 -10.64 -5.27 -10.74
CA PRO A 10 -11.85 -5.42 -9.95
C PRO A 10 -13.06 -5.75 -10.81
N VAL A 11 -13.91 -6.68 -10.36
CA VAL A 11 -15.13 -7.10 -11.10
C VAL A 11 -16.07 -5.92 -11.35
N GLU A 12 -16.06 -4.92 -10.50
CA GLU A 12 -16.88 -3.70 -10.62
C GLU A 12 -16.51 -2.82 -11.83
N TYR A 13 -15.33 -2.99 -12.43
CA TYR A 13 -14.93 -2.35 -13.68
C TYR A 13 -15.50 -3.05 -14.92
N LEU A 14 -16.14 -4.19 -14.76
CA LEU A 14 -16.91 -4.84 -15.80
C LEU A 14 -18.35 -4.30 -15.75
N TRP A 15 -18.86 -3.74 -16.84
CA TRP A 15 -20.22 -3.18 -16.88
C TRP A 15 -21.20 -4.07 -17.64
N ASP A 16 -22.48 -3.87 -17.41
CA ASP A 16 -23.56 -4.56 -18.10
C ASP A 16 -23.56 -4.16 -19.58
N GLY A 17 -23.49 -5.14 -20.47
CA GLY A 17 -23.39 -4.94 -21.91
C GLY A 17 -21.96 -4.94 -22.48
N LEU A 18 -20.91 -5.05 -21.65
CA LEU A 18 -19.55 -5.23 -22.13
C LEU A 18 -19.43 -6.52 -22.94
N VAL A 19 -18.94 -6.42 -24.18
CA VAL A 19 -18.58 -7.58 -25.01
C VAL A 19 -17.10 -7.84 -24.83
N LEU A 20 -16.75 -9.05 -24.37
CA LEU A 20 -15.38 -9.41 -24.07
C LEU A 20 -14.56 -9.66 -25.35
N ASN A 21 -13.49 -8.92 -25.53
CA ASN A 21 -12.53 -9.15 -26.60
C ASN A 21 -11.51 -10.24 -26.28
N ASP A 22 -11.44 -10.68 -25.02
CA ASP A 22 -10.56 -11.73 -24.56
C ASP A 22 -11.15 -12.47 -23.33
N ASP A 23 -10.49 -13.55 -22.93
CA ASP A 23 -10.89 -14.36 -21.78
C ASP A 23 -10.63 -13.63 -20.46
N ILE A 24 -11.55 -13.82 -19.50
CA ILE A 24 -11.40 -13.33 -18.11
C ILE A 24 -11.25 -14.53 -17.17
N PHE A 25 -10.23 -14.47 -16.33
CA PHE A 25 -9.87 -15.55 -15.40
C PHE A 25 -10.11 -15.12 -13.94
N ASN A 26 -10.14 -16.13 -13.05
CA ASN A 26 -10.15 -15.89 -11.61
C ASN A 26 -8.86 -15.14 -11.17
N HIS A 27 -8.84 -14.64 -9.94
CA HIS A 27 -7.72 -13.90 -9.36
C HIS A 27 -6.36 -14.64 -9.37
N THR A 28 -6.38 -15.97 -9.55
CA THR A 28 -5.15 -16.78 -9.68
C THR A 28 -4.71 -16.98 -11.14
N GLY A 29 -5.53 -16.55 -12.11
CA GLY A 29 -5.30 -16.81 -13.53
C GLY A 29 -5.51 -18.26 -13.97
N ALA A 30 -5.94 -19.16 -13.09
CA ALA A 30 -6.02 -20.60 -13.33
C ALA A 30 -7.39 -21.08 -13.82
N VAL A 31 -8.46 -20.32 -13.58
CA VAL A 31 -9.84 -20.71 -13.94
C VAL A 31 -10.45 -19.68 -14.85
N LEU A 32 -10.91 -20.09 -16.02
CA LEU A 32 -11.67 -19.26 -16.95
C LEU A 32 -13.04 -18.97 -16.36
N LEU A 33 -13.39 -17.69 -16.27
CA LEU A 33 -14.65 -17.22 -15.72
C LEU A 33 -15.64 -16.78 -16.78
N LEU A 34 -15.16 -15.97 -17.71
CA LEU A 34 -15.93 -15.44 -18.82
C LEU A 34 -15.08 -15.57 -20.10
N PRO A 35 -15.56 -16.32 -21.10
CA PRO A 35 -14.80 -16.51 -22.33
C PRO A 35 -14.91 -15.28 -23.26
N LYS A 36 -13.94 -15.17 -24.13
CA LYS A 36 -13.93 -14.22 -25.24
C LYS A 36 -15.22 -14.30 -26.06
N GLY A 37 -15.74 -13.15 -26.47
CA GLY A 37 -16.96 -12.99 -27.25
C GLY A 37 -18.26 -13.02 -26.41
N GLU A 38 -18.14 -13.27 -25.13
CA GLU A 38 -19.31 -13.26 -24.24
C GLU A 38 -19.71 -11.85 -23.86
N THR A 39 -21.02 -11.58 -23.76
CA THR A 39 -21.53 -10.33 -23.22
C THR A 39 -21.67 -10.45 -21.71
N VAL A 40 -21.04 -9.54 -20.98
CA VAL A 40 -21.18 -9.38 -19.54
C VAL A 40 -22.59 -8.87 -19.26
N THR A 41 -23.34 -9.58 -18.41
CA THR A 41 -24.68 -9.17 -17.99
C THR A 41 -24.69 -8.91 -16.49
N ARG A 42 -25.62 -8.10 -16.01
CA ARG A 42 -25.80 -7.80 -14.58
C ARG A 42 -25.84 -9.08 -13.73
N ASN A 43 -26.58 -10.08 -14.20
CA ASN A 43 -26.69 -11.38 -13.52
C ASN A 43 -25.33 -12.11 -13.41
N LYS A 44 -24.46 -12.00 -14.45
CA LYS A 44 -23.11 -12.59 -14.41
C LYS A 44 -22.21 -11.82 -13.43
N LEU A 45 -22.30 -10.50 -13.42
CA LEU A 45 -21.56 -9.66 -12.46
C LEU A 45 -21.97 -10.00 -11.02
N ASP A 46 -23.26 -10.09 -10.74
CA ASP A 46 -23.79 -10.44 -9.41
C ASP A 46 -23.33 -11.85 -9.00
N LYS A 47 -23.29 -12.82 -9.93
CA LYS A 47 -22.76 -14.16 -9.67
C LYS A 47 -21.25 -14.14 -9.40
N LEU A 48 -20.47 -13.39 -10.18
CA LEU A 48 -19.05 -13.24 -9.93
C LEU A 48 -18.80 -12.58 -8.58
N MET A 49 -19.53 -11.54 -8.26
CA MET A 49 -19.46 -10.85 -6.97
C MET A 49 -19.83 -11.77 -5.79
N GLY A 50 -20.82 -12.64 -5.96
CA GLY A 50 -21.24 -13.62 -4.94
C GLY A 50 -20.31 -14.82 -4.80
N PHE A 51 -19.61 -15.21 -5.87
CA PHE A 51 -18.73 -16.39 -5.88
C PHE A 51 -17.39 -16.15 -5.20
N TYR A 52 -16.88 -14.91 -5.22
CA TYR A 52 -15.52 -14.57 -4.75
C TYR A 52 -15.42 -14.13 -3.28
N GLY A 53 -16.53 -14.03 -2.56
CA GLY A 53 -16.50 -13.52 -1.18
C GLY A 53 -15.78 -12.17 -1.10
N ASP A 54 -14.67 -12.12 -0.37
CA ASP A 54 -13.90 -10.89 -0.15
C ASP A 54 -12.91 -10.54 -1.28
N ASN A 55 -12.64 -11.45 -2.22
CA ASN A 55 -11.72 -11.20 -3.34
C ASN A 55 -12.47 -11.03 -4.66
N LYS A 56 -12.93 -9.83 -4.92
CA LYS A 56 -13.73 -9.45 -6.11
C LYS A 56 -12.89 -9.08 -7.33
N ASN A 57 -11.68 -9.58 -7.44
CA ASN A 57 -10.79 -9.30 -8.55
C ASN A 57 -10.77 -10.43 -9.58
N VAL A 58 -10.65 -10.06 -10.85
CA VAL A 58 -10.44 -10.96 -11.97
C VAL A 58 -9.12 -10.67 -12.65
N MET A 59 -8.57 -11.67 -13.35
CA MET A 59 -7.38 -11.49 -14.18
C MET A 59 -7.82 -11.30 -15.63
N VAL A 60 -7.29 -10.26 -16.26
CA VAL A 60 -7.51 -9.94 -17.67
C VAL A 60 -6.16 -9.77 -18.36
N TYR A 61 -6.10 -10.00 -19.67
CA TYR A 61 -4.91 -9.66 -20.44
C TYR A 61 -4.66 -8.15 -20.44
N GLU A 62 -3.41 -7.75 -20.59
CA GLU A 62 -3.01 -6.34 -20.52
C GLU A 62 -3.78 -5.46 -21.52
N GLU A 63 -4.00 -5.97 -22.72
CA GLU A 63 -4.75 -5.29 -23.78
C GLU A 63 -6.22 -5.05 -23.37
N THR A 64 -6.85 -6.07 -22.77
CA THR A 64 -8.22 -5.99 -22.26
C THR A 64 -8.31 -5.05 -21.05
N TYR A 65 -7.30 -5.05 -20.18
CA TYR A 65 -7.21 -4.09 -19.08
C TYR A 65 -7.20 -2.65 -19.59
N VAL A 66 -6.35 -2.34 -20.57
CA VAL A 66 -6.27 -1.01 -21.19
C VAL A 66 -7.61 -0.63 -21.82
N GLU A 67 -8.25 -1.54 -22.56
CA GLU A 67 -9.55 -1.30 -23.20
C GLU A 67 -10.63 -0.96 -22.17
N ILE A 68 -10.74 -1.72 -21.08
CA ILE A 68 -11.71 -1.48 -20.01
C ILE A 68 -11.45 -0.12 -19.34
N MET A 69 -10.18 0.17 -19.03
CA MET A 69 -9.79 1.41 -18.36
C MET A 69 -9.94 2.66 -19.24
N THR A 70 -9.96 2.51 -20.57
CA THR A 70 -10.13 3.64 -21.51
C THR A 70 -11.57 3.84 -21.97
N ASN A 71 -12.53 3.08 -21.45
CA ASN A 71 -13.92 3.11 -21.94
C ASN A 71 -14.67 4.40 -21.61
N GLU A 72 -15.55 4.82 -22.52
CA GLU A 72 -16.29 6.10 -22.49
C GLU A 72 -17.34 6.22 -21.38
N HIS A 73 -17.70 5.11 -20.70
CA HIS A 73 -18.68 5.09 -19.59
C HIS A 73 -18.10 5.55 -18.25
N VAL A 74 -16.77 5.65 -18.14
CA VAL A 74 -16.09 6.28 -17.00
C VAL A 74 -15.86 7.77 -17.36
N PRO A 75 -16.18 8.74 -16.50
CA PRO A 75 -15.95 10.15 -16.79
C PRO A 75 -14.50 10.41 -17.24
N PRO A 76 -14.28 11.17 -18.33
CA PRO A 76 -12.95 11.37 -18.93
C PRO A 76 -11.90 11.84 -17.91
N GLU A 77 -12.29 12.73 -17.01
CA GLU A 77 -11.41 13.30 -15.98
C GLU A 77 -10.98 12.25 -14.95
N VAL A 78 -11.90 11.35 -14.57
CA VAL A 78 -11.62 10.24 -13.66
C VAL A 78 -10.74 9.20 -14.34
N ARG A 79 -11.02 8.87 -15.59
CA ARG A 79 -10.20 7.95 -16.41
C ARG A 79 -8.77 8.42 -16.55
N GLN A 80 -8.60 9.68 -16.93
CA GLN A 80 -7.29 10.27 -17.13
C GLN A 80 -6.48 10.21 -15.81
N LYS A 81 -7.08 10.65 -14.73
CA LYS A 81 -6.42 10.70 -13.41
C LYS A 81 -6.08 9.31 -12.86
N LEU A 82 -7.01 8.35 -12.95
CA LEU A 82 -6.78 6.96 -12.55
C LEU A 82 -5.71 6.29 -13.43
N THR A 83 -5.77 6.51 -14.75
CA THR A 83 -4.79 5.93 -15.67
C THR A 83 -3.40 6.49 -15.42
N GLU A 84 -3.26 7.80 -15.31
CA GLU A 84 -1.97 8.47 -15.02
C GLU A 84 -1.36 7.99 -13.72
N ASN A 85 -2.16 7.83 -12.69
CA ASN A 85 -1.71 7.43 -11.36
C ASN A 85 -1.35 5.93 -11.29
N HIS A 86 -2.18 5.05 -11.84
CA HIS A 86 -1.86 3.63 -11.89
C HIS A 86 -0.67 3.32 -12.81
N VAL A 87 -0.57 3.98 -13.96
CA VAL A 87 0.59 3.87 -14.85
C VAL A 87 1.84 4.41 -14.16
N GLY A 88 1.74 5.56 -13.50
CA GLY A 88 2.84 6.15 -12.75
C GLY A 88 3.32 5.23 -11.61
N TYR A 89 2.40 4.70 -10.80
CA TYR A 89 2.72 3.76 -9.74
C TYR A 89 3.34 2.46 -10.30
N ALA A 90 2.76 1.88 -11.35
CA ALA A 90 3.28 0.67 -11.99
C ALA A 90 4.69 0.89 -12.57
N HIS A 91 4.95 2.06 -13.14
CA HIS A 91 6.27 2.44 -13.65
C HIS A 91 7.30 2.56 -12.50
N LEU A 92 6.93 3.25 -11.42
CA LEU A 92 7.77 3.34 -10.20
C LEU A 92 8.06 1.95 -9.65
N HIS A 93 7.04 1.11 -9.52
CA HIS A 93 7.17 -0.26 -9.04
C HIS A 93 8.13 -1.10 -9.91
N GLN A 94 8.01 -1.00 -11.24
CA GLN A 94 8.90 -1.69 -12.17
C GLN A 94 10.35 -1.19 -12.05
N ASN A 95 10.56 0.12 -11.92
CA ASN A 95 11.88 0.69 -11.74
C ASN A 95 12.54 0.23 -10.44
N ILE A 96 11.76 0.16 -9.36
CA ILE A 96 12.22 -0.36 -8.06
C ILE A 96 12.49 -1.86 -8.15
N GLY A 97 11.63 -2.64 -8.80
CA GLY A 97 11.82 -4.07 -9.04
C GLY A 97 13.16 -4.37 -9.68
N ASN A 98 13.47 -3.66 -10.75
CA ASN A 98 14.76 -3.76 -11.46
C ASN A 98 15.98 -3.45 -10.58
N LEU A 99 15.81 -2.63 -9.52
CA LEU A 99 16.89 -2.32 -8.58
C LEU A 99 17.07 -3.47 -7.56
N PHE A 100 16.00 -3.98 -6.97
CA PHE A 100 16.06 -5.01 -5.94
C PHE A 100 16.46 -6.39 -6.49
N GLU A 101 16.20 -6.68 -7.77
CA GLU A 101 16.64 -7.92 -8.43
C GLU A 101 18.16 -7.97 -8.68
N ARG A 102 18.84 -6.82 -8.67
CA ARG A 102 20.28 -6.76 -8.85
C ARG A 102 20.99 -7.13 -7.56
N ARG A 103 21.76 -8.21 -7.60
CA ARG A 103 22.55 -8.68 -6.45
C ARG A 103 23.90 -7.95 -6.29
N ASP A 104 24.30 -7.10 -7.25
CA ASP A 104 25.54 -6.32 -7.22
C ASP A 104 25.30 -4.93 -6.60
N TYR A 105 24.96 -4.89 -5.31
CA TYR A 105 24.61 -3.66 -4.58
C TYR A 105 25.64 -2.55 -4.70
N ASP A 106 26.93 -2.90 -4.85
CA ASP A 106 28.01 -1.91 -4.99
C ASP A 106 27.92 -1.14 -6.31
N SER A 107 27.31 -1.71 -7.35
CA SER A 107 27.24 -1.06 -8.67
C SER A 107 26.08 -0.08 -8.79
N TRP A 108 24.98 -0.25 -8.08
CA TRP A 108 23.77 0.56 -8.24
C TRP A 108 23.29 1.26 -6.96
N LEU A 109 23.66 0.77 -5.79
CA LEU A 109 23.23 1.32 -4.50
C LEU A 109 24.09 2.54 -4.14
N SER A 110 23.74 3.70 -4.71
CA SER A 110 24.35 4.99 -4.37
C SER A 110 23.35 6.12 -4.52
N GLY A 111 23.53 7.19 -3.76
CA GLY A 111 22.67 8.37 -3.83
C GLY A 111 22.59 8.96 -5.23
N GLU A 112 23.71 9.01 -5.96
CA GLU A 112 23.74 9.53 -7.33
C GLU A 112 22.88 8.70 -8.30
N LYS A 113 22.96 7.37 -8.23
CA LYS A 113 22.21 6.47 -9.12
C LYS A 113 20.74 6.38 -8.79
N LEU A 114 20.37 6.54 -7.52
CA LEU A 114 18.98 6.58 -7.08
C LEU A 114 18.34 7.96 -7.20
N ALA A 115 19.11 9.03 -7.32
CA ALA A 115 18.59 10.39 -7.40
C ALA A 115 17.52 10.62 -8.49
N PRO A 116 17.59 10.03 -9.71
CA PRO A 116 16.51 10.15 -10.69
C PRO A 116 15.19 9.51 -10.20
N LEU A 117 15.26 8.30 -9.64
CA LEU A 117 14.10 7.59 -9.10
C LEU A 117 13.48 8.34 -7.92
N ILE A 118 14.30 8.86 -7.01
CA ILE A 118 13.83 9.63 -5.86
C ILE A 118 13.12 10.91 -6.30
N ARG A 119 13.67 11.63 -7.29
CA ARG A 119 13.00 12.81 -7.88
C ARG A 119 11.70 12.43 -8.56
N GLU A 120 11.64 11.28 -9.22
CA GLU A 120 10.41 10.78 -9.84
C GLU A 120 9.36 10.46 -8.77
N VAL A 121 9.71 9.73 -7.71
CA VAL A 121 8.81 9.43 -6.59
C VAL A 121 8.32 10.72 -5.92
N ALA A 122 9.23 11.62 -5.54
CA ALA A 122 8.89 12.88 -4.90
C ALA A 122 8.08 13.82 -5.82
N GLY A 123 8.36 13.82 -7.12
CA GLY A 123 7.58 14.56 -8.12
C GLY A 123 6.15 14.05 -8.20
N LYS A 124 5.97 12.74 -8.19
CA LYS A 124 4.65 12.11 -8.24
C LYS A 124 3.81 12.38 -6.99
N LEU A 125 4.41 12.60 -5.82
CA LEU A 125 3.66 13.00 -4.62
C LEU A 125 2.86 14.31 -4.82
N LYS A 126 3.38 15.24 -5.60
CA LYS A 126 2.71 16.52 -5.90
C LYS A 126 1.60 16.37 -6.95
N ASP A 127 1.80 15.46 -7.90
CA ASP A 127 0.88 15.23 -9.02
C ASP A 127 -0.25 14.26 -8.63
N PHE A 128 0.04 13.32 -7.73
CA PHE A 128 -0.93 12.32 -7.31
C PHE A 128 -1.88 12.89 -6.26
N ASP A 129 -3.16 12.71 -6.52
CA ASP A 129 -4.15 12.79 -5.46
C ASP A 129 -3.80 11.77 -4.35
N PRO A 130 -3.63 12.22 -3.10
CA PRO A 130 -3.31 11.33 -1.98
C PRO A 130 -4.25 10.13 -1.85
N VAL A 131 -5.53 10.28 -2.19
CA VAL A 131 -6.51 9.18 -2.20
C VAL A 131 -6.11 8.12 -3.20
N THR A 132 -5.62 8.52 -4.37
CA THR A 132 -5.19 7.58 -5.41
C THR A 132 -3.90 6.85 -5.02
N ILE A 133 -2.94 7.51 -4.35
CA ILE A 133 -1.76 6.84 -3.78
C ILE A 133 -2.22 5.77 -2.79
N LEU A 134 -3.15 6.12 -1.89
CA LEU A 134 -3.70 5.17 -0.92
C LEU A 134 -4.46 4.02 -1.58
N SER A 135 -5.17 4.27 -2.70
CA SER A 135 -5.80 3.19 -3.47
C SER A 135 -4.76 2.24 -4.08
N CYS A 136 -3.64 2.76 -4.58
CA CYS A 136 -2.54 1.94 -5.09
C CYS A 136 -1.87 1.12 -3.98
N ILE A 137 -1.71 1.70 -2.78
CA ILE A 137 -1.15 1.03 -1.61
C ILE A 137 -2.07 -0.11 -1.14
N ASN A 138 -3.37 0.17 -1.03
CA ASN A 138 -4.36 -0.77 -0.51
C ASN A 138 -4.83 -1.82 -1.53
N PHE A 139 -4.39 -1.72 -2.80
CA PHE A 139 -4.85 -2.62 -3.84
C PHE A 139 -4.30 -4.04 -3.67
N PRO A 140 -5.15 -5.09 -3.57
CA PRO A 140 -4.69 -6.48 -3.45
C PRO A 140 -3.88 -6.91 -4.67
N ARG A 141 -2.68 -7.47 -4.48
CA ARG A 141 -1.78 -7.90 -5.58
C ARG A 141 -1.17 -9.26 -5.31
N PRO A 142 -0.65 -9.96 -6.39
CA PRO A 142 0.01 -11.24 -6.24
C PRO A 142 1.21 -11.21 -5.29
N MET A 143 1.51 -12.34 -4.66
CA MET A 143 2.46 -12.51 -3.55
C MET A 143 3.94 -12.26 -3.90
N ASP A 144 4.32 -12.31 -5.18
CA ASP A 144 5.73 -12.30 -5.62
C ASP A 144 6.40 -10.91 -5.57
N GLU A 145 5.65 -9.84 -5.26
CA GLU A 145 6.14 -8.46 -5.28
C GLU A 145 6.29 -7.84 -3.86
N GLY A 146 6.35 -8.66 -2.81
CA GLY A 146 6.17 -8.24 -1.43
C GLY A 146 7.12 -7.13 -0.94
N LEU A 147 8.44 -7.33 -1.06
CA LEU A 147 9.44 -6.38 -0.54
C LEU A 147 9.48 -5.07 -1.34
N GLN A 148 9.51 -5.17 -2.65
CA GLN A 148 9.63 -4.01 -3.56
C GLN A 148 8.43 -3.07 -3.44
N ARG A 149 7.22 -3.65 -3.41
CA ARG A 149 5.98 -2.90 -3.26
C ARG A 149 5.89 -2.25 -1.89
N HIS A 150 6.22 -3.00 -0.84
CA HIS A 150 6.28 -2.49 0.52
C HIS A 150 7.22 -1.28 0.63
N SER A 151 8.44 -1.41 0.09
CA SER A 151 9.42 -0.32 0.07
C SER A 151 8.91 0.91 -0.69
N LEU A 152 8.23 0.72 -1.83
CA LEU A 152 7.60 1.83 -2.56
C LEU A 152 6.49 2.49 -1.75
N ASN A 153 5.61 1.69 -1.15
CA ASN A 153 4.50 2.21 -0.35
C ASN A 153 5.00 3.01 0.84
N VAL A 154 5.99 2.48 1.56
CA VAL A 154 6.60 3.19 2.70
C VAL A 154 7.30 4.47 2.24
N ALA A 155 7.96 4.47 1.07
CA ALA A 155 8.56 5.67 0.49
C ALA A 155 7.51 6.75 0.18
N LEU A 156 6.38 6.37 -0.42
CA LEU A 156 5.26 7.28 -0.71
C LEU A 156 4.62 7.82 0.57
N LEU A 157 4.37 6.95 1.55
CA LEU A 157 3.81 7.36 2.85
C LEU A 157 4.75 8.29 3.62
N ASN A 158 6.05 8.04 3.59
CA ASN A 158 7.05 8.92 4.19
C ASN A 158 7.06 10.29 3.52
N GLY A 159 7.01 10.33 2.19
CA GLY A 159 6.93 11.58 1.44
C GLY A 159 5.64 12.37 1.76
N MET A 160 4.50 11.69 1.84
CA MET A 160 3.23 12.31 2.25
C MET A 160 3.33 12.87 3.67
N GLN A 161 3.90 12.13 4.63
CA GLN A 161 4.09 12.63 5.99
C GLN A 161 5.02 13.84 6.03
N ALA A 162 6.09 13.85 5.22
CA ALA A 162 6.99 15.00 5.12
C ALA A 162 6.27 16.25 4.62
N GLU A 163 5.42 16.14 3.60
CA GLU A 163 4.58 17.25 3.12
C GLU A 163 3.57 17.72 4.18
N TRP A 164 2.94 16.80 4.93
CA TRP A 164 2.01 17.15 6.00
C TRP A 164 2.66 17.83 7.21
N LEU A 165 3.96 17.69 7.32
CA LEU A 165 4.79 18.35 8.34
C LEU A 165 5.45 19.62 7.81
N ASP A 166 5.14 20.04 6.57
CA ASP A 166 5.73 21.21 5.90
C ASP A 166 7.27 21.18 5.90
N LEU A 167 7.86 19.97 5.71
CA LEU A 167 9.32 19.81 5.69
C LEU A 167 9.94 20.38 4.41
N PRO A 168 11.19 20.85 4.47
CA PRO A 168 11.94 21.30 3.30
C PRO A 168 12.06 20.20 2.23
N PRO A 169 12.20 20.56 0.93
CA PRO A 169 12.29 19.56 -0.16
C PRO A 169 13.41 18.53 0.01
N ASP A 170 14.55 18.91 0.60
CA ASP A 170 15.67 17.99 0.84
C ASP A 170 15.31 16.94 1.91
N ASP A 171 14.53 17.32 2.93
CA ASP A 171 14.05 16.40 3.95
C ASP A 171 12.96 15.47 3.38
N VAL A 172 12.10 15.96 2.47
CA VAL A 172 11.15 15.12 1.72
C VAL A 172 11.90 14.04 0.94
N HIS A 173 12.96 14.43 0.19
CA HIS A 173 13.79 13.48 -0.55
C HIS A 173 14.45 12.45 0.38
N THR A 174 14.97 12.90 1.52
CA THR A 174 15.60 12.04 2.53
C THR A 174 14.59 11.02 3.09
N LEU A 175 13.37 11.45 3.41
CA LEU A 175 12.32 10.58 3.92
C LEU A 175 11.82 9.59 2.87
N VAL A 176 11.64 10.00 1.62
CA VAL A 176 11.31 9.10 0.52
C VAL A 176 12.39 8.02 0.36
N LEU A 177 13.65 8.42 0.39
CA LEU A 177 14.79 7.52 0.27
C LEU A 177 14.90 6.57 1.48
N ALA A 178 14.66 7.08 2.69
CA ALA A 178 14.60 6.26 3.90
C ALA A 178 13.53 5.18 3.81
N GLY A 179 12.31 5.53 3.38
CA GLY A 179 11.23 4.58 3.17
C GLY A 179 11.54 3.54 2.08
N LEU A 180 12.19 3.96 0.98
CA LEU A 180 12.57 3.05 -0.11
C LEU A 180 13.60 2.01 0.34
N LEU A 181 14.54 2.38 1.21
CA LEU A 181 15.69 1.57 1.57
C LEU A 181 15.64 0.97 2.99
N HIS A 182 14.58 1.25 3.78
CA HIS A 182 14.52 0.80 5.17
C HIS A 182 14.72 -0.71 5.32
N ASP A 183 14.17 -1.46 4.40
CA ASP A 183 14.12 -2.92 4.40
C ASP A 183 15.14 -3.57 3.44
N ILE A 184 16.08 -2.82 2.85
CA ILE A 184 17.03 -3.37 1.87
C ILE A 184 17.84 -4.54 2.44
N GLY A 185 18.08 -4.58 3.74
CA GLY A 185 18.78 -5.66 4.42
C GLY A 185 18.03 -7.00 4.41
N LYS A 186 16.72 -7.03 4.12
CA LYS A 186 15.97 -8.29 3.90
C LYS A 186 16.50 -9.09 2.72
N THR A 187 17.17 -8.44 1.78
CA THR A 187 17.87 -9.11 0.67
C THR A 187 19.06 -9.97 1.13
N MET A 188 19.55 -9.78 2.34
CA MET A 188 20.60 -10.58 2.98
C MET A 188 20.05 -11.73 3.85
N ILE A 189 18.73 -11.79 4.03
CA ILE A 189 18.03 -12.86 4.76
C ILE A 189 17.71 -13.99 3.79
N PRO A 190 17.81 -15.27 4.20
CA PRO A 190 17.38 -16.40 3.37
C PRO A 190 15.94 -16.24 2.86
N GLU A 191 15.74 -16.47 1.57
CA GLU A 191 14.47 -16.25 0.91
C GLU A 191 13.32 -17.08 1.51
N GLU A 192 13.61 -18.30 1.96
CA GLU A 192 12.68 -19.18 2.67
C GLU A 192 12.16 -18.61 4.00
N ILE A 193 12.92 -17.68 4.62
CA ILE A 193 12.49 -16.96 5.83
C ILE A 193 11.68 -15.72 5.43
N VAL A 194 12.16 -14.94 4.45
CA VAL A 194 11.48 -13.70 4.01
C VAL A 194 10.10 -14.00 3.45
N ASN A 195 10.00 -15.05 2.62
CA ASN A 195 8.77 -15.42 1.90
C ASN A 195 8.00 -16.56 2.60
N ALA A 196 8.27 -16.86 3.87
CA ALA A 196 7.59 -17.93 4.58
C ALA A 196 6.06 -17.74 4.59
N PRO A 197 5.26 -18.71 4.08
CA PRO A 197 3.79 -18.59 4.04
C PRO A 197 3.12 -18.90 5.39
N ARG A 198 3.88 -18.82 6.47
CA ARG A 198 3.49 -19.14 7.85
C ARG A 198 4.14 -18.17 8.82
N ARG A 199 3.75 -18.27 10.09
CA ARG A 199 4.50 -17.58 11.16
C ARG A 199 5.92 -18.13 11.23
N LEU A 200 6.89 -17.23 11.41
CA LEU A 200 8.29 -17.60 11.64
C LEU A 200 8.44 -18.28 13.01
N THR A 201 9.38 -19.23 13.10
CA THR A 201 9.82 -19.75 14.41
C THR A 201 10.61 -18.68 15.15
N ASP A 202 10.91 -18.91 16.44
CA ASP A 202 11.69 -17.94 17.23
C ASP A 202 13.12 -17.77 16.68
N GLU A 203 13.72 -18.85 16.16
CA GLU A 203 15.02 -18.81 15.50
C GLU A 203 14.97 -18.03 14.19
N GLU A 204 13.97 -18.28 13.33
CA GLU A 204 13.76 -17.54 12.09
C GLU A 204 13.45 -16.05 12.34
N LEU A 205 12.67 -15.76 13.39
CA LEU A 205 12.39 -14.40 13.81
C LEU A 205 13.65 -13.69 14.29
N SER A 206 14.54 -14.39 15.00
CA SER A 206 15.84 -13.86 15.41
C SER A 206 16.70 -13.51 14.18
N VAL A 207 16.72 -14.37 13.15
CA VAL A 207 17.41 -14.09 11.87
C VAL A 207 16.78 -12.89 11.18
N MET A 208 15.44 -12.83 11.08
CA MET A 208 14.71 -11.73 10.46
C MET A 208 15.01 -10.38 11.13
N ARG A 209 15.12 -10.34 12.46
CA ARG A 209 15.43 -9.13 13.22
C ARG A 209 16.81 -8.52 12.96
N ASN A 210 17.67 -9.21 12.20
CA ASN A 210 18.96 -8.64 11.79
C ASN A 210 18.88 -7.76 10.53
N HIS A 211 17.76 -7.75 9.80
CA HIS A 211 17.68 -6.95 8.56
C HIS A 211 17.98 -5.45 8.76
N PRO A 212 17.65 -4.80 9.90
CA PRO A 212 18.00 -3.39 10.08
C PRO A 212 19.51 -3.18 10.17
N VAL A 213 20.23 -4.11 10.79
CA VAL A 213 21.71 -4.10 10.84
C VAL A 213 22.27 -4.28 9.44
N TYR A 214 21.75 -5.23 8.68
CA TYR A 214 22.19 -5.45 7.29
C TYR A 214 21.83 -4.28 6.39
N SER A 215 20.70 -3.59 6.61
CA SER A 215 20.36 -2.36 5.90
C SER A 215 21.41 -1.27 6.18
N ASP A 216 21.76 -1.06 7.44
CA ASP A 216 22.80 -0.10 7.83
C ASP A 216 24.15 -0.41 7.15
N ASP A 217 24.60 -1.67 7.19
CA ASP A 217 25.86 -2.12 6.58
C ASP A 217 25.88 -1.88 5.06
N LEU A 218 24.78 -2.18 4.35
CA LEU A 218 24.65 -1.96 2.91
C LEU A 218 24.67 -0.48 2.53
N LEU A 219 24.12 0.40 3.38
CA LEU A 219 23.96 1.83 3.12
C LEU A 219 25.18 2.67 3.58
N LYS A 220 26.02 2.12 4.44
CA LYS A 220 27.15 2.80 5.07
C LYS A 220 28.14 3.34 4.02
N GLY A 221 28.45 4.63 4.12
CA GLY A 221 29.35 5.33 3.20
C GLY A 221 28.77 5.60 1.80
N LYS A 222 27.52 5.22 1.54
CA LYS A 222 26.82 5.42 0.26
C LYS A 222 25.70 6.45 0.36
N PHE A 223 25.13 6.62 1.55
CA PHE A 223 24.00 7.50 1.83
C PHE A 223 24.23 8.32 3.10
N ASP A 224 23.45 9.41 3.22
CA ASP A 224 23.39 10.23 4.42
C ASP A 224 23.01 9.43 5.67
N ASP A 225 23.51 9.86 6.83
CA ASP A 225 23.25 9.18 8.10
C ASP A 225 21.74 9.14 8.45
N ASN A 226 20.95 10.13 8.04
CA ASN A 226 19.49 10.11 8.30
C ASN A 226 18.81 8.95 7.58
N VAL A 227 19.19 8.67 6.32
CA VAL A 227 18.69 7.51 5.55
C VAL A 227 19.15 6.21 6.18
N ARG A 228 20.46 6.11 6.44
CA ARG A 228 21.10 4.93 7.00
C ARG A 228 20.53 4.57 8.38
N LEU A 229 20.44 5.57 9.27
CA LEU A 229 19.91 5.36 10.62
C LEU A 229 18.39 5.15 10.63
N ALA A 230 17.64 5.68 9.66
CA ALA A 230 16.24 5.33 9.50
C ALA A 230 16.09 3.83 9.20
N ALA A 231 16.92 3.30 8.27
CA ALA A 231 16.89 1.87 7.94
C ALA A 231 17.35 0.98 9.12
N ARG A 232 18.26 1.45 9.96
CA ARG A 232 18.69 0.73 11.16
C ARG A 232 17.66 0.75 12.27
N HIS A 233 16.94 1.87 12.45
CA HIS A 233 16.17 2.16 13.66
C HIS A 233 14.65 2.21 13.46
N HIS A 234 14.10 1.85 12.29
CA HIS A 234 12.65 1.90 12.05
C HIS A 234 11.83 0.92 12.92
N HIS A 235 12.49 -0.06 13.54
CA HIS A 235 11.92 -0.96 14.53
C HIS A 235 12.25 -0.60 15.98
N GLU A 236 12.94 0.51 16.19
CA GLU A 236 13.15 1.05 17.53
C GLU A 236 11.88 1.75 18.04
N LYS A 237 11.82 1.91 19.37
CA LYS A 237 10.69 2.51 20.06
C LYS A 237 11.16 3.61 20.99
N LEU A 238 10.39 4.69 21.13
CA LEU A 238 10.76 5.81 22.01
C LEU A 238 10.98 5.41 23.46
N ASN A 239 10.37 4.31 23.91
CA ASN A 239 10.56 3.74 25.24
C ASN A 239 11.77 2.78 25.37
N GLY A 240 12.55 2.57 24.28
CA GLY A 240 13.71 1.68 24.26
C GLY A 240 13.37 0.18 24.16
N GLY A 241 12.10 -0.18 23.98
CA GLY A 241 11.65 -1.57 23.83
C GLY A 241 11.76 -2.12 22.40
N GLY A 242 12.43 -1.40 21.49
CA GLY A 242 12.64 -1.79 20.11
C GLY A 242 13.88 -2.63 19.85
N TYR A 243 14.29 -2.73 18.60
CA TYR A 243 15.52 -3.39 18.14
C TYR A 243 16.07 -2.67 16.91
N PRO A 244 17.37 -2.81 16.55
CA PRO A 244 18.37 -3.73 17.10
C PRO A 244 19.14 -3.20 18.31
N ASP A 245 19.17 -1.88 18.54
CA ASP A 245 20.07 -1.25 19.50
C ASP A 245 19.42 -0.91 20.85
N GLY A 246 18.07 -0.94 20.93
CA GLY A 246 17.32 -0.56 22.13
C GLY A 246 17.46 0.91 22.49
N ILE A 247 17.66 1.78 21.51
CA ILE A 247 17.77 3.23 21.73
C ILE A 247 16.41 3.85 22.05
N ALA A 248 16.41 4.97 22.78
CA ALA A 248 15.20 5.58 23.28
C ALA A 248 15.18 7.10 23.10
N GLY A 249 13.97 7.67 23.13
CA GLY A 249 13.75 9.11 23.15
C GLY A 249 14.38 9.84 21.98
N GLU A 250 15.13 10.91 22.26
CA GLU A 250 15.73 11.79 21.24
C GLU A 250 16.88 11.15 20.45
N GLN A 251 17.40 10.01 20.89
CA GLN A 251 18.39 9.27 20.12
C GLN A 251 17.79 8.69 18.83
N LEU A 252 16.48 8.52 18.79
CA LEU A 252 15.76 8.04 17.63
C LEU A 252 15.47 9.21 16.69
N GLY A 253 16.15 9.25 15.54
CA GLY A 253 16.02 10.30 14.53
C GLY A 253 14.61 10.39 13.93
N ILE A 254 14.27 11.59 13.44
CA ILE A 254 12.93 11.88 12.87
C ILE A 254 12.59 10.92 11.73
N CYS A 255 13.53 10.63 10.83
CA CYS A 255 13.30 9.75 9.69
C CYS A 255 12.92 8.33 10.14
N ALA A 256 13.55 7.81 11.19
CA ALA A 256 13.21 6.49 11.74
C ALA A 256 11.80 6.50 12.36
N ARG A 257 11.44 7.54 13.12
CA ARG A 257 10.12 7.67 13.76
C ARG A 257 8.99 7.74 12.73
N ILE A 258 9.17 8.50 11.63
CA ILE A 258 8.20 8.62 10.54
C ILE A 258 8.12 7.30 9.77
N THR A 259 9.26 6.68 9.45
CA THR A 259 9.31 5.40 8.71
C THR A 259 8.63 4.28 9.49
N ALA A 260 8.79 4.21 10.82
CA ALA A 260 8.11 3.23 11.66
C ALA A 260 6.58 3.29 11.53
N ILE A 261 5.97 4.47 11.45
CA ILE A 261 4.53 4.65 11.27
C ILE A 261 4.09 4.18 9.89
N SER A 262 4.83 4.57 8.83
CA SER A 262 4.55 4.14 7.46
C SER A 262 4.67 2.64 7.28
N ASP A 263 5.72 2.02 7.85
CA ASP A 263 5.97 0.57 7.81
C ASP A 263 4.81 -0.20 8.46
N ILE A 264 4.44 0.17 9.68
CA ILE A 264 3.33 -0.46 10.41
C ILE A 264 2.04 -0.32 9.63
N TYR A 265 1.72 0.88 9.13
CA TYR A 265 0.50 1.11 8.36
C TYR A 265 0.44 0.21 7.13
N ASP A 266 1.48 0.24 6.27
CA ASP A 266 1.51 -0.58 5.05
C ASP A 266 1.47 -2.07 5.39
N ALA A 267 2.22 -2.52 6.40
CA ALA A 267 2.23 -3.91 6.83
C ALA A 267 0.86 -4.42 7.32
N MET A 268 0.00 -3.52 7.83
CA MET A 268 -1.33 -3.88 8.34
C MET A 268 -2.42 -3.83 7.27
N VAL A 269 -2.37 -2.84 6.36
CA VAL A 269 -3.38 -2.71 5.29
C VAL A 269 -3.10 -3.59 4.08
N SER A 270 -1.84 -4.04 3.90
CA SER A 270 -1.46 -4.94 2.82
C SER A 270 -1.77 -6.40 3.19
N ALA A 271 -2.44 -7.13 2.29
CA ALA A 271 -2.65 -8.56 2.44
C ALA A 271 -1.32 -9.32 2.38
N ARG A 272 -1.10 -10.26 3.29
CA ARG A 272 0.03 -11.19 3.29
C ARG A 272 -0.49 -12.64 3.21
N SER A 273 0.38 -13.55 2.77
CA SER A 273 0.05 -14.97 2.56
C SER A 273 -0.66 -15.69 3.72
N TYR A 274 -0.48 -15.20 4.96
CA TYR A 274 -1.02 -15.81 6.17
C TYR A 274 -1.93 -14.88 6.99
N LYS A 275 -2.16 -13.63 6.53
CA LYS A 275 -2.98 -12.65 7.23
C LYS A 275 -3.74 -11.79 6.21
N GLY A 276 -5.07 -11.75 6.33
CA GLY A 276 -5.90 -10.83 5.53
C GLY A 276 -5.50 -9.36 5.77
N ALA A 277 -5.74 -8.51 4.77
CA ALA A 277 -5.62 -7.06 4.92
C ALA A 277 -6.62 -6.56 5.98
N ARG A 278 -6.20 -5.60 6.81
CA ARG A 278 -7.11 -4.85 7.68
C ARG A 278 -7.66 -3.65 6.94
N LEU A 279 -8.85 -3.23 7.33
CA LEU A 279 -9.34 -1.95 6.84
C LEU A 279 -8.46 -0.81 7.37
N PRO A 280 -8.21 0.23 6.57
CA PRO A 280 -7.47 1.41 7.03
C PRO A 280 -8.04 2.02 8.31
N LEU A 281 -9.35 2.00 8.49
CA LEU A 281 -10.02 2.55 9.67
C LEU A 281 -9.67 1.77 10.95
N ASP A 282 -9.62 0.44 10.87
CA ASP A 282 -9.18 -0.41 12.00
C ASP A 282 -7.74 -0.07 12.40
N VAL A 283 -6.86 0.15 11.39
CA VAL A 283 -5.47 0.51 11.64
C VAL A 283 -5.35 1.90 12.28
N PHE A 284 -6.24 2.84 11.90
CA PHE A 284 -6.27 4.18 12.53
C PHE A 284 -6.65 4.08 14.00
N ASP A 285 -7.64 3.24 14.34
CA ASP A 285 -8.01 3.04 15.74
C ASP A 285 -6.87 2.40 16.53
N MET A 286 -6.25 1.34 16.02
CA MET A 286 -5.09 0.70 16.64
C MET A 286 -3.92 1.67 16.87
N LEU A 287 -3.63 2.56 15.92
CA LEU A 287 -2.60 3.59 16.07
C LEU A 287 -2.99 4.64 17.12
N TYR A 288 -4.26 5.00 17.19
CA TYR A 288 -4.77 5.94 18.18
C TYR A 288 -4.72 5.36 19.59
N GLN A 289 -5.13 4.11 19.78
CA GLN A 289 -5.14 3.38 21.05
C GLN A 289 -3.74 2.96 21.53
N GLU A 290 -2.69 3.29 20.75
CA GLU A 290 -1.29 2.98 21.06
C GLU A 290 -1.02 1.45 21.15
N GLU A 291 -1.77 0.63 20.39
CA GLU A 291 -1.51 -0.81 20.31
C GLU A 291 -0.09 -1.13 19.82
N PHE A 292 0.52 -0.18 19.10
CA PHE A 292 1.92 -0.21 18.67
C PHE A 292 2.78 0.65 19.63
N ASP A 293 2.94 0.17 20.85
CA ASP A 293 3.67 0.87 21.91
C ASP A 293 5.01 1.47 21.45
N GLY A 294 5.30 2.67 21.93
CA GLY A 294 6.57 3.37 21.70
C GLY A 294 6.72 4.11 20.37
N LEU A 295 5.65 4.27 19.57
CA LEU A 295 5.65 5.20 18.44
C LEU A 295 5.63 6.67 18.91
N ASP A 296 6.11 7.56 18.03
CA ASP A 296 6.04 9.00 18.28
C ASP A 296 4.61 9.52 18.15
N ARG A 297 4.00 9.85 19.29
CA ARG A 297 2.61 10.29 19.38
C ARG A 297 2.31 11.52 18.53
N GLN A 298 3.24 12.46 18.40
CA GLN A 298 3.02 13.66 17.58
C GLN A 298 2.91 13.29 16.10
N PHE A 299 3.80 12.44 15.61
CA PHE A 299 3.75 11.99 14.22
C PHE A 299 2.56 11.08 13.95
N VAL A 300 2.20 10.19 14.89
CA VAL A 300 0.97 9.37 14.79
C VAL A 300 -0.26 10.28 14.67
N MET A 301 -0.40 11.30 15.51
CA MET A 301 -1.54 12.20 15.48
C MET A 301 -1.59 13.03 14.20
N ASN A 302 -0.45 13.49 13.69
CA ASN A 302 -0.37 14.17 12.39
C ASN A 302 -0.79 13.23 11.24
N PHE A 303 -0.26 11.99 11.24
CA PHE A 303 -0.62 10.96 10.29
C PHE A 303 -2.14 10.69 10.29
N LEU A 304 -2.73 10.39 11.45
CA LEU A 304 -4.16 10.12 11.60
C LEU A 304 -5.04 11.29 11.16
N LYS A 305 -4.68 12.53 11.53
CA LYS A 305 -5.40 13.73 11.10
C LYS A 305 -5.48 13.82 9.58
N ASN A 306 -4.35 13.64 8.92
CA ASN A 306 -4.26 13.78 7.46
C ASN A 306 -4.87 12.59 6.71
N MET A 307 -4.68 11.37 7.21
CA MET A 307 -5.27 10.17 6.62
C MET A 307 -6.80 10.22 6.70
N ARG A 308 -7.36 10.52 7.87
CA ARG A 308 -8.83 10.61 8.05
C ARG A 308 -9.46 11.61 7.10
N ALA A 309 -8.84 12.78 6.92
CA ALA A 309 -9.34 13.80 5.99
C ALA A 309 -9.45 13.27 4.55
N ARG A 310 -8.59 12.32 4.15
CA ARG A 310 -8.58 11.73 2.81
C ARG A 310 -9.58 10.60 2.63
N TYR A 311 -9.91 9.90 3.70
CA TYR A 311 -10.95 8.87 3.68
C TYR A 311 -12.37 9.45 3.88
N THR A 312 -12.51 10.69 4.33
CA THR A 312 -13.80 11.39 4.36
C THR A 312 -14.31 11.62 2.93
N ASN A 313 -15.59 11.44 2.72
CA ASN A 313 -16.32 11.45 1.43
C ASN A 313 -16.01 10.25 0.51
N GLN A 314 -15.24 9.26 0.97
CA GLN A 314 -15.06 8.03 0.20
C GLN A 314 -16.30 7.14 0.27
N GLN A 315 -16.54 6.42 -0.83
CA GLN A 315 -17.60 5.42 -0.87
C GLN A 315 -17.15 4.14 -0.17
N VAL A 316 -18.08 3.47 0.49
CA VAL A 316 -17.84 2.21 1.19
C VAL A 316 -18.89 1.18 0.84
N VAL A 317 -18.53 -0.10 0.93
CA VAL A 317 -19.48 -1.20 0.97
C VAL A 317 -19.73 -1.54 2.44
N MET A 318 -21.00 -1.51 2.83
CA MET A 318 -21.43 -1.82 4.19
C MET A 318 -21.65 -3.32 4.40
N SER A 319 -21.73 -3.77 5.65
CA SER A 319 -21.98 -5.17 6.03
C SER A 319 -23.26 -5.74 5.39
N ASN A 320 -24.25 -4.90 5.10
CA ASN A 320 -25.49 -5.26 4.39
C ASN A 320 -25.33 -5.33 2.85
N GLY A 321 -24.11 -5.16 2.30
CA GLY A 321 -23.82 -5.19 0.88
C GLY A 321 -24.20 -3.94 0.09
N ARG A 322 -24.75 -2.90 0.73
CA ARG A 322 -25.13 -1.64 0.08
C ARG A 322 -24.00 -0.61 0.18
N ARG A 323 -23.99 0.36 -0.73
CA ARG A 323 -23.02 1.46 -0.69
C ARG A 323 -23.41 2.50 0.35
N GLY A 324 -22.41 3.07 1.00
CA GLY A 324 -22.50 4.24 1.86
C GLY A 324 -21.38 5.22 1.55
N GLU A 325 -21.42 6.38 2.16
CA GLU A 325 -20.41 7.43 2.05
C GLU A 325 -19.91 7.81 3.44
N ILE A 326 -18.59 7.83 3.63
CA ILE A 326 -17.98 8.27 4.89
C ILE A 326 -18.14 9.78 5.04
N LEU A 327 -18.93 10.21 6.00
CA LEU A 327 -19.09 11.64 6.30
C LEU A 327 -18.09 12.14 7.34
N TYR A 328 -17.75 11.29 8.28
CA TYR A 328 -16.83 11.64 9.35
C TYR A 328 -16.21 10.39 9.96
N ILE A 329 -14.94 10.48 10.32
CA ILE A 329 -14.20 9.43 11.03
C ILE A 329 -13.80 10.00 12.39
N PRO A 330 -14.37 9.55 13.52
CA PRO A 330 -13.95 9.96 14.85
C PRO A 330 -12.48 9.62 15.10
N LEU A 331 -11.76 10.43 15.83
CA LEU A 331 -10.35 10.20 16.09
C LEU A 331 -10.11 9.06 17.06
N ASN A 332 -10.97 8.95 18.06
CA ASN A 332 -10.88 7.99 19.17
C ASN A 332 -11.77 6.75 18.96
N ASP A 333 -12.33 6.58 17.79
CA ASP A 333 -13.28 5.52 17.44
C ASP A 333 -13.32 5.42 15.90
N ALA A 334 -12.15 5.27 15.29
CA ALA A 334 -11.99 5.41 13.85
C ALA A 334 -12.58 4.23 13.06
N ASP A 335 -12.70 3.07 13.68
CA ASP A 335 -13.35 1.87 13.16
C ASP A 335 -14.88 2.00 13.12
N HIS A 336 -15.46 2.99 13.84
CA HIS A 336 -16.89 3.33 13.80
C HIS A 336 -17.16 4.70 13.14
N PRO A 337 -16.93 4.86 11.82
CA PRO A 337 -17.19 6.11 11.12
C PRO A 337 -18.68 6.44 11.05
N ILE A 338 -19.00 7.72 10.81
CA ILE A 338 -20.35 8.17 10.49
C ILE A 338 -20.56 8.05 9.00
N ILE A 339 -21.56 7.27 8.61
CA ILE A 339 -21.87 6.92 7.23
C ILE A 339 -23.24 7.48 6.82
N ARG A 340 -23.31 8.00 5.59
CA ARG A 340 -24.58 8.25 4.88
C ARG A 340 -24.89 7.05 3.99
N GLN A 341 -26.07 6.43 4.19
CA GLN A 341 -26.58 5.37 3.32
C GLN A 341 -28.07 5.61 3.03
N ASP A 342 -28.46 5.69 1.77
CA ASP A 342 -29.86 5.86 1.31
C ASP A 342 -30.58 7.09 1.93
N GLY A 343 -29.84 8.13 2.28
CA GLY A 343 -30.34 9.35 2.94
C GLY A 343 -30.26 9.34 4.47
N ASP A 344 -30.11 8.17 5.08
CA ASP A 344 -29.91 8.04 6.52
C ASP A 344 -28.44 8.27 6.89
N ILE A 345 -28.23 8.94 8.04
CA ILE A 345 -26.91 9.22 8.58
C ILE A 345 -26.82 8.62 9.98
N ARG A 346 -25.87 7.72 10.17
CA ARG A 346 -25.58 7.14 11.50
C ARG A 346 -24.13 6.70 11.63
N GLN A 347 -23.68 6.53 12.86
CA GLN A 347 -22.39 5.90 13.18
C GLN A 347 -22.53 4.40 12.99
N THR A 348 -21.45 3.76 12.49
CA THR A 348 -21.36 2.30 12.39
C THR A 348 -21.23 1.65 13.77
N ASP A 349 -21.49 0.36 13.84
CA ASP A 349 -21.44 -0.47 15.03
C ASP A 349 -21.05 -1.92 14.65
N GLU A 350 -21.01 -2.86 15.61
CA GLU A 350 -20.67 -4.27 15.39
C GLU A 350 -21.59 -5.00 14.41
N GLU A 351 -22.85 -4.57 14.24
CA GLU A 351 -23.82 -5.21 13.35
C GLU A 351 -23.86 -4.53 11.96
N TRP A 352 -23.58 -3.23 11.91
CA TRP A 352 -23.62 -2.42 10.70
C TRP A 352 -22.31 -1.62 10.55
N TYR A 353 -21.36 -2.20 9.83
CA TYR A 353 -19.98 -1.74 9.71
C TYR A 353 -19.54 -1.60 8.26
N CYS A 354 -18.42 -0.89 8.05
CA CYS A 354 -17.75 -0.80 6.77
C CYS A 354 -17.03 -2.11 6.47
N LYS A 355 -17.39 -2.74 5.35
CA LYS A 355 -16.77 -3.99 4.89
C LYS A 355 -15.59 -3.72 3.95
N GLU A 356 -15.69 -2.66 3.16
CA GLU A 356 -14.71 -2.30 2.15
C GLU A 356 -14.76 -0.79 1.88
N ILE A 357 -13.63 -0.15 1.68
CA ILE A 357 -13.57 1.24 1.25
C ILE A 357 -13.29 1.26 -0.25
N LEU A 358 -14.19 1.90 -0.99
CA LEU A 358 -14.06 2.03 -2.44
C LEU A 358 -13.20 3.27 -2.74
N THR A 359 -11.89 3.09 -2.85
CA THR A 359 -10.91 4.17 -3.03
C THR A 359 -10.80 4.67 -4.47
N ALA A 360 -11.81 4.46 -5.31
CA ALA A 360 -11.88 5.03 -6.65
C ALA A 360 -13.33 5.31 -7.04
N ASN A 361 -13.66 6.56 -7.17
CA ASN A 361 -14.73 7.05 -8.01
C ASN A 361 -14.15 7.72 -9.23
#